data_659705f1ab39ee7a448bcb44e2e6feea
#
_entry.id   659705f1ab39ee7a448bcb44e2e6feea
#
_cell.length_a   1.000
_cell.length_b   1.000
_cell.length_c   1.000
_cell.angle_alpha   90.00
_cell.angle_beta   90.00
_cell.angle_gamma   90.00
#
_symmetry.space_group_name_H-M   'P 1'
#
loop_
_entity.id
_entity.type
_entity.pdbx_description
1 polymer ?
#
loop_
_entity_poly.entity_id
_entity_poly.type
_entity_poly.pdbx_seq_one_letter_code
_entity_poly.pdbx_strand_id
1 'polypeptide(L)'
;MLTNLIKNIFGTRNTRILKDYKSVVTEINDLEEKYQKFSEIDFTKETDNLRAQAQTSEDLSKLLPNAFALVREASIRTLGLRHYDEQLMGGIALHNGKIAEMKTGEGKTLVSTLPAYLNSLKNKHVFIVTVNDYLAERDAEWMG
;
A
#
# COMPACT_ATOMS: atom_id res chain seq x y z
N MET A 1 -10.26 33.10 17.41
CA MET A 1 -10.91 32.15 18.33
C MET A 1 -11.93 31.25 17.61
N LEU A 2 -12.87 31.77 16.83
CA LEU A 2 -13.88 30.98 16.11
C LEU A 2 -13.32 29.91 15.18
N THR A 3 -12.24 30.21 14.44
CA THR A 3 -11.56 29.30 13.52
C THR A 3 -10.93 28.08 14.22
N ASN A 4 -10.46 28.22 15.46
CA ASN A 4 -9.92 27.09 16.22
C ASN A 4 -11.03 26.20 16.81
N LEU A 5 -12.18 26.78 17.16
CA LEU A 5 -13.35 26.02 17.63
C LEU A 5 -13.92 25.15 16.49
N ILE A 6 -14.02 25.71 15.29
CA ILE A 6 -14.48 24.98 14.09
C ILE A 6 -13.50 23.87 13.70
N LYS A 7 -12.18 24.10 13.79
CA LYS A 7 -11.17 23.06 13.55
C LYS A 7 -11.23 21.91 14.57
N ASN A 8 -11.56 22.22 15.84
CA ASN A 8 -11.69 21.19 16.88
C ASN A 8 -12.95 20.33 16.71
N ILE A 9 -14.05 20.90 16.16
CA ILE A 9 -15.31 20.17 15.96
C ILE A 9 -15.30 19.40 14.64
N PHE A 10 -14.79 19.98 13.55
CA PHE A 10 -14.86 19.39 12.20
C PHE A 10 -13.55 18.73 11.74
N GLY A 11 -12.46 18.81 12.54
CA GLY A 11 -11.14 18.34 12.16
C GLY A 11 -10.52 19.13 11.00
N THR A 12 -9.25 18.88 10.72
CA THR A 12 -8.59 19.42 9.52
C THR A 12 -8.91 18.53 8.31
N ARG A 13 -8.66 19.03 7.09
CA ARG A 13 -8.73 18.22 5.87
C ARG A 13 -7.88 16.94 6.00
N ASN A 14 -6.69 17.04 6.56
CA ASN A 14 -5.81 15.90 6.78
C ASN A 14 -6.41 14.88 7.76
N THR A 15 -7.06 15.33 8.83
CA THR A 15 -7.72 14.44 9.79
C THR A 15 -8.82 13.60 9.16
N ARG A 16 -9.59 14.18 8.22
CA ARG A 16 -10.62 13.46 7.47
C ARG A 16 -10.00 12.44 6.52
N ILE A 17 -8.99 12.82 5.74
CA ILE A 17 -8.27 11.91 4.84
C ILE A 17 -7.67 10.74 5.62
N LEU A 18 -7.06 11.00 6.78
CA LEU A 18 -6.50 9.93 7.62
C LEU A 18 -7.59 9.02 8.20
N LYS A 19 -8.79 9.55 8.47
CA LYS A 19 -9.93 8.72 8.89
C LYS A 19 -10.38 7.77 7.77
N ASP A 20 -10.45 8.27 6.54
CA ASP A 20 -10.80 7.45 5.37
C ASP A 20 -9.74 6.37 5.14
N TYR A 21 -8.45 6.71 5.25
CA TYR A 21 -7.37 5.71 5.14
C TYR A 21 -7.43 4.66 6.25
N LYS A 22 -7.76 5.04 7.49
CA LYS A 22 -7.95 4.07 8.59
C LYS A 22 -9.04 3.06 8.31
N SER A 23 -10.13 3.46 7.66
CA SER A 23 -11.18 2.52 7.25
C SER A 23 -10.64 1.48 6.27
N VAL A 24 -9.87 1.91 5.26
CA VAL A 24 -9.24 1.00 4.30
C VAL A 24 -8.21 0.09 4.98
N VAL A 25 -7.43 0.63 5.94
CA VAL A 25 -6.48 -0.18 6.73
C VAL A 25 -7.21 -1.26 7.54
N THR A 26 -8.38 -0.94 8.10
CA THR A 26 -9.21 -1.95 8.79
C THR A 26 -9.60 -3.08 7.83
N GLU A 27 -10.06 -2.75 6.62
CA GLU A 27 -10.38 -3.76 5.59
C GLU A 27 -9.17 -4.62 5.23
N ILE A 28 -7.96 -4.02 5.13
CA ILE A 28 -6.72 -4.76 4.89
C ILE A 28 -6.41 -5.70 6.07
N ASN A 29 -6.62 -5.24 7.31
CA ASN A 29 -6.38 -6.05 8.50
C ASN A 29 -7.35 -7.23 8.59
N ASP A 30 -8.61 -7.03 8.25
CA ASP A 30 -9.63 -8.09 8.24
C ASP A 30 -9.32 -9.21 7.22
N LEU A 31 -8.54 -8.90 6.17
CA LEU A 31 -8.10 -9.86 5.17
C LEU A 31 -6.86 -10.67 5.59
N GLU A 32 -6.18 -10.31 6.68
CA GLU A 32 -4.90 -10.93 7.08
C GLU A 32 -5.03 -12.43 7.28
N GLU A 33 -6.03 -12.90 8.02
CA GLU A 33 -6.26 -14.34 8.24
C GLU A 33 -6.54 -15.14 6.97
N LYS A 34 -7.16 -14.50 5.96
CA LYS A 34 -7.38 -15.13 4.65
C LYS A 34 -6.04 -15.41 3.99
N TYR A 35 -5.18 -14.41 3.88
CA TYR A 35 -3.91 -14.52 3.15
C TYR A 35 -2.85 -15.34 3.89
N GLN A 36 -2.88 -15.38 5.22
CA GLN A 36 -2.04 -16.26 6.02
C GLN A 36 -2.24 -17.76 5.70
N LYS A 37 -3.44 -18.14 5.25
CA LYS A 37 -3.79 -19.52 4.89
C LYS A 37 -3.42 -19.88 3.46
N PHE A 38 -2.96 -18.93 2.64
CA PHE A 38 -2.63 -19.15 1.24
C PHE A 38 -1.39 -20.05 1.09
N SER A 39 -1.46 -20.99 0.14
CA SER A 39 -0.27 -21.67 -0.40
C SER A 39 0.40 -20.77 -1.44
N GLU A 40 1.62 -21.11 -1.88
CA GLU A 40 2.31 -20.39 -2.96
C GLU A 40 1.47 -20.33 -4.24
N ILE A 41 0.78 -21.41 -4.57
CA ILE A 41 -0.11 -21.48 -5.73
C ILE A 41 -1.28 -20.50 -5.59
N ASP A 42 -1.79 -20.31 -4.38
CA ASP A 42 -2.91 -19.38 -4.13
C ASP A 42 -2.49 -17.92 -4.33
N PHE A 43 -1.23 -17.56 -4.02
CA PHE A 43 -0.69 -16.23 -4.32
C PHE A 43 -0.70 -15.94 -5.82
N THR A 44 -0.26 -16.90 -6.64
CA THR A 44 -0.26 -16.76 -8.09
C THR A 44 -1.69 -16.62 -8.63
N LYS A 45 -2.60 -17.49 -8.19
CA LYS A 45 -4.02 -17.45 -8.59
C LYS A 45 -4.69 -16.13 -8.20
N GLU A 46 -4.45 -15.63 -6.98
CA GLU A 46 -5.04 -14.38 -6.52
C GLU A 46 -4.45 -13.18 -7.28
N THR A 47 -3.15 -13.20 -7.60
CA THR A 47 -2.53 -12.19 -8.47
C THR A 47 -3.16 -12.16 -9.85
N ASP A 48 -3.41 -13.32 -10.47
CA ASP A 48 -4.06 -13.42 -11.77
C ASP A 48 -5.52 -12.94 -11.71
N ASN A 49 -6.23 -13.27 -10.64
CA ASN A 49 -7.59 -12.78 -10.39
C ASN A 49 -7.62 -11.26 -10.24
N LEU A 50 -6.74 -10.67 -9.41
CA LEU A 50 -6.63 -9.23 -9.23
C LEU A 50 -6.23 -8.53 -10.54
N ARG A 51 -5.34 -9.14 -11.33
CA ARG A 51 -4.93 -8.63 -12.64
C ARG A 51 -6.12 -8.63 -13.62
N ALA A 52 -6.88 -9.69 -13.68
CA ALA A 52 -8.08 -9.76 -14.53
C ALA A 52 -9.10 -8.68 -14.16
N GLN A 53 -9.35 -8.47 -12.87
CA GLN A 53 -10.23 -7.41 -12.39
C GLN A 53 -9.68 -6.01 -12.71
N ALA A 54 -8.37 -5.80 -12.59
CA ALA A 54 -7.73 -4.52 -12.88
C ALA A 54 -7.86 -4.12 -14.35
N GLN A 55 -7.87 -5.08 -15.31
CA GLN A 55 -8.03 -4.78 -16.73
C GLN A 55 -9.40 -4.18 -17.05
N THR A 56 -10.43 -4.56 -16.32
CA THR A 56 -11.82 -4.12 -16.54
C THR A 56 -12.22 -2.94 -15.66
N SER A 57 -11.42 -2.62 -14.64
CA SER A 57 -11.71 -1.55 -13.70
C SER A 57 -11.05 -0.23 -14.13
N GLU A 58 -11.79 0.86 -14.12
CA GLU A 58 -11.23 2.21 -14.29
C GLU A 58 -10.47 2.66 -13.03
N ASP A 59 -10.95 2.25 -11.86
CA ASP A 59 -10.43 2.62 -10.54
C ASP A 59 -9.92 1.38 -9.80
N LEU A 60 -8.65 1.40 -9.39
CA LEU A 60 -8.02 0.33 -8.62
C LEU A 60 -8.33 0.39 -7.12
N SER A 61 -8.98 1.43 -6.63
CA SER A 61 -9.27 1.61 -5.20
C SER A 61 -10.07 0.44 -4.60
N LYS A 62 -10.91 -0.21 -5.42
CA LYS A 62 -11.67 -1.39 -5.00
C LYS A 62 -10.80 -2.64 -4.80
N LEU A 63 -9.68 -2.71 -5.49
CA LEU A 63 -8.74 -3.84 -5.40
C LEU A 63 -7.67 -3.60 -4.35
N LEU A 64 -7.49 -2.34 -3.91
CA LEU A 64 -6.43 -1.94 -3.01
C LEU A 64 -6.39 -2.76 -1.70
N PRO A 65 -7.50 -3.02 -0.98
CA PRO A 65 -7.43 -3.79 0.25
C PRO A 65 -6.86 -5.20 0.02
N ASN A 66 -7.34 -5.91 -1.00
CA ASN A 66 -6.84 -7.25 -1.32
C ASN A 66 -5.38 -7.22 -1.80
N ALA A 67 -5.02 -6.29 -2.68
CA ALA A 67 -3.65 -6.16 -3.18
C ALA A 67 -2.65 -5.86 -2.04
N PHE A 68 -2.99 -4.93 -1.15
CA PHE A 68 -2.11 -4.57 -0.03
C PHE A 68 -2.01 -5.69 1.01
N ALA A 69 -3.11 -6.39 1.32
CA ALA A 69 -3.08 -7.55 2.21
C ALA A 69 -2.22 -8.69 1.63
N LEU A 70 -2.31 -8.94 0.32
CA LEU A 70 -1.50 -9.93 -0.37
C LEU A 70 -0.01 -9.58 -0.32
N VAL A 71 0.36 -8.32 -0.63
CA VAL A 71 1.76 -7.83 -0.55
C VAL A 71 2.28 -7.91 0.87
N ARG A 72 1.47 -7.57 1.88
CA ARG A 72 1.87 -7.65 3.29
C ARG A 72 2.21 -9.08 3.69
N GLU A 73 1.40 -10.05 3.33
CA GLU A 73 1.66 -11.46 3.63
C GLU A 73 2.88 -11.97 2.83
N ALA A 74 3.03 -11.61 1.55
CA ALA A 74 4.21 -11.92 0.76
C ALA A 74 5.49 -11.38 1.43
N SER A 75 5.46 -10.13 1.88
CA SER A 75 6.59 -9.49 2.60
C SER A 75 6.94 -10.22 3.91
N ILE A 76 5.97 -10.70 4.66
CA ILE A 76 6.21 -11.50 5.86
C ILE A 76 6.97 -12.78 5.49
N ARG A 77 6.54 -13.48 4.44
CA ARG A 77 7.13 -14.77 4.03
C ARG A 77 8.51 -14.64 3.41
N THR A 78 8.74 -13.60 2.62
CA THR A 78 10.00 -13.44 1.89
C THR A 78 11.06 -12.65 2.67
N LEU A 79 10.63 -11.60 3.38
CA LEU A 79 11.51 -10.65 4.06
C LEU A 79 11.46 -10.74 5.60
N GLY A 80 10.47 -11.44 6.16
CA GLY A 80 10.19 -11.41 7.59
C GLY A 80 9.64 -10.06 8.09
N LEU A 81 9.15 -9.21 7.19
CA LEU A 81 8.71 -7.85 7.49
C LEU A 81 7.21 -7.70 7.26
N ARG A 82 6.47 -7.35 8.33
CA ARG A 82 5.06 -7.02 8.26
C ARG A 82 4.88 -5.51 8.17
N HIS A 83 4.13 -5.04 7.17
CA HIS A 83 3.76 -3.63 7.10
C HIS A 83 2.91 -3.21 8.30
N TYR A 84 3.28 -2.11 8.95
CA TYR A 84 2.49 -1.45 9.98
C TYR A 84 1.35 -0.65 9.38
N ASP A 85 0.33 -0.33 10.18
CA ASP A 85 -0.85 0.41 9.73
C ASP A 85 -0.49 1.78 9.15
N GLU A 86 0.50 2.48 9.73
CA GLU A 86 1.02 3.76 9.23
C GLU A 86 1.69 3.60 7.86
N GLN A 87 2.37 2.47 7.63
CA GLN A 87 2.98 2.15 6.34
C GLN A 87 1.91 1.85 5.28
N LEU A 88 0.84 1.14 5.64
CA LEU A 88 -0.31 0.94 4.75
C LEU A 88 -0.94 2.29 4.38
N MET A 89 -1.14 3.20 5.33
CA MET A 89 -1.63 4.56 5.06
C MET A 89 -0.68 5.32 4.12
N GLY A 90 0.62 5.18 4.30
CA GLY A 90 1.64 5.73 3.38
C GLY A 90 1.47 5.21 1.96
N GLY A 91 1.30 3.92 1.79
CA GLY A 91 1.03 3.27 0.50
C GLY A 91 -0.26 3.76 -0.16
N ILE A 92 -1.34 3.91 0.62
CA ILE A 92 -2.62 4.47 0.15
C ILE A 92 -2.43 5.91 -0.34
N ALA A 93 -1.69 6.73 0.43
CA ALA A 93 -1.41 8.11 0.05
C ALA A 93 -0.65 8.20 -1.27
N LEU A 94 0.38 7.37 -1.46
CA LEU A 94 1.16 7.30 -2.70
C LEU A 94 0.30 6.85 -3.89
N HIS A 95 -0.52 5.81 -3.73
CA HIS A 95 -1.45 5.37 -4.77
C HIS A 95 -2.42 6.48 -5.20
N ASN A 96 -2.88 7.28 -4.25
CA ASN A 96 -3.76 8.42 -4.49
C ASN A 96 -3.02 9.68 -5.03
N GLY A 97 -1.77 9.55 -5.45
CA GLY A 97 -0.97 10.67 -5.99
C GLY A 97 -0.67 11.76 -4.96
N LYS A 98 -0.60 11.39 -3.66
CA LYS A 98 -0.24 12.30 -2.57
C LYS A 98 1.22 12.11 -2.16
N ILE A 99 1.76 13.09 -1.48
CA ILE A 99 3.07 12.99 -0.83
C ILE A 99 2.85 12.36 0.55
N ALA A 100 3.52 11.23 0.81
CA ALA A 100 3.57 10.60 2.12
C ALA A 100 4.88 11.01 2.78
N GLU A 101 4.81 11.89 3.78
CA GLU A 101 5.98 12.25 4.59
C GLU A 101 6.20 11.16 5.64
N MET A 102 7.38 10.55 5.60
CA MET A 102 7.80 9.52 6.55
C MET A 102 9.22 9.82 7.02
N LYS A 103 9.49 9.66 8.31
CA LYS A 103 10.82 9.88 8.89
C LYS A 103 11.84 8.85 8.37
N THR A 104 13.11 9.17 8.54
CA THR A 104 14.20 8.24 8.25
C THR A 104 14.07 7.00 9.14
N GLY A 105 14.20 5.80 8.53
CA GLY A 105 14.06 4.53 9.26
C GLY A 105 12.63 3.97 9.31
N GLU A 106 11.60 4.68 8.86
CA GLU A 106 10.20 4.22 8.88
C GLU A 106 9.83 3.26 7.73
N GLY A 107 10.81 2.74 6.99
CA GLY A 107 10.60 1.69 5.99
C GLY A 107 9.98 2.17 4.68
N LYS A 108 10.37 3.37 4.18
CA LYS A 108 9.86 3.92 2.92
C LYS A 108 10.00 2.98 1.72
N THR A 109 11.10 2.23 1.65
CA THR A 109 11.33 1.23 0.58
C THR A 109 10.28 0.13 0.63
N LEU A 110 9.98 -0.40 1.82
CA LEU A 110 8.95 -1.40 2.01
C LEU A 110 7.55 -0.86 1.64
N VAL A 111 7.25 0.39 2.03
CA VAL A 111 5.98 1.06 1.69
C VAL A 111 5.78 1.18 0.19
N SER A 112 6.84 1.41 -0.57
CA SER A 112 6.75 1.59 -2.03
C SER A 112 6.29 0.35 -2.76
N THR A 113 6.48 -0.85 -2.20
CA THR A 113 6.03 -2.12 -2.79
C THR A 113 4.51 -2.20 -2.91
N LEU A 114 3.78 -1.62 -1.96
CA LEU A 114 2.33 -1.64 -1.91
C LEU A 114 1.68 -0.99 -3.16
N PRO A 115 1.90 0.31 -3.43
CA PRO A 115 1.35 0.94 -4.62
C PRO A 115 2.02 0.43 -5.91
N ALA A 116 3.28 -0.01 -5.87
CA ALA A 116 3.94 -0.58 -7.03
C ALA A 116 3.22 -1.84 -7.52
N TYR A 117 2.96 -2.79 -6.62
CA TYR A 117 2.21 -4.00 -6.96
C TYR A 117 0.80 -3.67 -7.48
N LEU A 118 0.02 -2.86 -6.75
CA LEU A 118 -1.34 -2.52 -7.14
C LEU A 118 -1.40 -1.89 -8.55
N ASN A 119 -0.51 -0.94 -8.84
CA ASN A 119 -0.51 -0.25 -10.13
C ASN A 119 0.02 -1.14 -11.27
N SER A 120 0.90 -2.11 -10.99
CA SER A 120 1.40 -3.06 -11.98
C SER A 120 0.32 -4.03 -12.49
N LEU A 121 -0.77 -4.24 -11.74
CA LEU A 121 -1.88 -5.11 -12.15
C LEU A 121 -2.55 -4.66 -13.45
N LYS A 122 -2.42 -3.39 -13.85
CA LYS A 122 -2.91 -2.87 -15.14
C LYS A 122 -2.00 -3.18 -16.33
N ASN A 123 -0.98 -4.02 -16.17
CA ASN A 123 0.04 -4.30 -17.18
C ASN A 123 0.74 -3.02 -17.69
N LYS A 124 0.84 -2.00 -16.83
CA LYS A 124 1.60 -0.77 -17.10
C LYS A 124 2.93 -0.82 -16.35
N HIS A 125 3.94 -0.21 -16.95
CA HIS A 125 5.22 -0.04 -16.25
C HIS A 125 5.05 0.83 -15.02
N VAL A 126 5.64 0.39 -13.91
CA VAL A 126 5.74 1.15 -12.67
C VAL A 126 7.22 1.45 -12.42
N PHE A 127 7.53 2.71 -12.20
CA PHE A 127 8.89 3.15 -11.93
C PHE A 127 9.01 3.58 -10.47
N ILE A 128 9.99 3.01 -9.77
CA ILE A 128 10.38 3.45 -8.44
C ILE A 128 11.68 4.21 -8.59
N VAL A 129 11.66 5.50 -8.25
CA VAL A 129 12.80 6.39 -8.39
C VAL A 129 13.42 6.65 -7.03
N THR A 130 14.72 6.45 -6.92
CA THR A 130 15.51 6.69 -5.72
C THR A 130 16.50 7.84 -5.95
N VAL A 131 17.19 8.27 -4.89
CA VAL A 131 18.07 9.44 -4.94
C VAL A 131 19.39 9.18 -5.69
N ASN A 132 19.81 7.92 -5.83
CA ASN A 132 21.04 7.52 -6.54
C ASN A 132 20.99 6.05 -6.97
N ASP A 133 21.97 5.69 -7.82
CA ASP A 133 22.07 4.35 -8.42
C ASP A 133 22.30 3.25 -7.38
N TYR A 134 23.10 3.53 -6.35
CA TYR A 134 23.34 2.56 -5.27
C TYR A 134 22.04 2.15 -4.57
N LEU A 135 21.18 3.10 -4.25
CA LEU A 135 19.89 2.79 -3.64
C LEU A 135 18.96 2.10 -4.62
N ALA A 136 19.01 2.43 -5.91
CA ALA A 136 18.21 1.75 -6.93
C ALA A 136 18.58 0.27 -7.03
N GLU A 137 19.87 -0.04 -7.09
CA GLU A 137 20.37 -1.41 -7.12
C GLU A 137 20.00 -2.18 -5.85
N ARG A 138 20.34 -1.62 -4.67
CA ARG A 138 20.02 -2.22 -3.38
C ARG A 138 18.52 -2.51 -3.21
N ASP A 139 17.68 -1.54 -3.56
CA ASP A 139 16.22 -1.68 -3.38
C ASP A 139 15.64 -2.68 -4.39
N ALA A 140 16.20 -2.76 -5.62
CA ALA A 140 15.82 -3.76 -6.61
C ALA A 140 16.22 -5.19 -6.17
N GLU A 141 17.41 -5.38 -5.62
CA GLU A 141 17.85 -6.67 -5.10
C GLU A 141 17.04 -7.12 -3.88
N TRP A 142 16.65 -6.18 -3.04
CA TRP A 142 15.96 -6.50 -1.78
C TRP A 142 14.46 -6.72 -1.95
N MET A 143 13.80 -6.00 -2.87
CA MET A 143 12.34 -5.99 -3.06
C MET A 143 11.89 -6.64 -4.37
N GLY A 144 12.82 -7.00 -5.25
CA GLY A 144 12.57 -7.56 -6.59
C GLY A 144 12.23 -9.05 -6.65
#